data_1320d106fce2ad6c5a824763cf502f7f
#
_entry.id   1320d106fce2ad6c5a824763cf502f7f
#
_cell.length_a   1.000
_cell.length_b   1.000
_cell.length_c   1.000
_cell.angle_alpha   90.00
_cell.angle_beta   90.00
_cell.angle_gamma   90.00
#
_symmetry.space_group_name_H-M   'P 1'
#
loop_
_entity.id
_entity.type
_entity.pdbx_description
1 polymer ?
#
loop_
_entity_poly.entity_id
_entity_poly.type
_entity_poly.pdbx_seq_one_letter_code
_entity_poly.pdbx_strand_id
1 'polypeptide(L)'
;MADEKIIFSMVGVSKTFTNQKKVLNNIYLSFFYGAKIGIIGLNGSGKSTLMKIIAGIDKNFQGEVVFSPGYTVGYLEQEPKLDDAKTVREVVEEGCASTVALLKEYEEINQKLCEPMDDEEMARLIERQGELYEQIDHVNGWELDSVLERAMDALRCPDPDQSVKVLSGGERRRVALCRLLLQQPDVLLLDEPTNHLDAASIDWLEQHLQQYKGTVIAVTHDRYFLDNVAGWILELDRGEGIPWKGNYSGWLEQKTTRMAMEEKQESKRRKTLERELEWVRMSPSGRHAKSKARLSAYDKLMNEDTKQKEEKLEIFIPNGPRLGDVVIEAHDVSKAFGDRVLYEGLNFSLPPAGIVGVIGPNGTGKTTLFRMIMGLEQPTSGTFTVGQTVKLAYVDQQHKSIDPEKTVYEVISQGTDLIMLGNRQVNARAYVARFNFTGADQEKKCGMLSGGERNRLHLALALKEEGNVLLLDEPTNDIDVNTLRALEEGLENFAGCAVVISHDRWFLDRIATHILSFEGDSKVVFYEGSYSEYEEWKKAQGGDTQPHRVKYRKLVE
;
A
#
# COMPACT_ATOMS: atom_id res chain seq x y z
N MET A 1 11.22 -17.25 28.96
CA MET A 1 11.18 -17.13 27.49
C MET A 1 10.02 -18.01 27.09
N ALA A 2 8.94 -17.46 26.53
CA ALA A 2 7.87 -18.26 25.97
C ALA A 2 8.49 -19.11 24.86
N ASP A 3 8.19 -20.41 24.83
CA ASP A 3 8.58 -21.33 23.75
C ASP A 3 8.05 -20.76 22.44
N GLU A 4 8.91 -20.09 21.66
CA GLU A 4 8.58 -19.56 20.34
C GLU A 4 8.40 -20.74 19.39
N LYS A 5 7.15 -21.18 19.23
CA LYS A 5 6.80 -22.32 18.39
C LYS A 5 6.95 -21.93 16.92
N ILE A 6 7.81 -22.64 16.19
CA ILE A 6 7.99 -22.44 14.75
C ILE A 6 6.75 -22.98 14.02
N ILE A 7 6.12 -22.13 13.21
CA ILE A 7 4.95 -22.50 12.42
C ILE A 7 5.35 -23.01 11.02
N PHE A 8 6.34 -22.38 10.40
CA PHE A 8 6.95 -22.87 9.17
C PHE A 8 8.38 -22.35 9.00
N SER A 9 9.15 -23.02 8.14
CA SER A 9 10.52 -22.64 7.80
C SER A 9 10.73 -22.68 6.28
N MET A 10 11.50 -21.76 5.79
CA MET A 10 11.99 -21.71 4.42
C MET A 10 13.45 -22.16 4.40
N VAL A 11 13.80 -23.12 3.57
CA VAL A 11 15.14 -23.72 3.50
C VAL A 11 15.67 -23.59 2.08
N GLY A 12 16.65 -22.70 1.89
CA GLY A 12 17.33 -22.51 0.61
C GLY A 12 16.44 -22.01 -0.52
N VAL A 13 15.38 -21.24 -0.21
CA VAL A 13 14.39 -20.82 -1.20
C VAL A 13 15.00 -19.84 -2.19
N SER A 14 14.98 -20.22 -3.47
CA SER A 14 15.48 -19.40 -4.59
C SER A 14 14.48 -19.41 -5.75
N LYS A 15 14.29 -18.24 -6.39
CA LYS A 15 13.41 -18.09 -7.56
C LYS A 15 14.09 -17.27 -8.64
N THR A 16 14.10 -17.84 -9.84
CA THR A 16 14.59 -17.17 -11.05
C THR A 16 13.49 -17.21 -12.10
N PHE A 17 13.19 -16.08 -12.72
CA PHE A 17 12.24 -16.01 -13.82
C PHE A 17 12.92 -16.31 -15.17
N THR A 18 12.13 -16.56 -16.20
CA THR A 18 12.56 -16.92 -17.57
C THR A 18 13.58 -15.95 -18.18
N ASN A 19 13.60 -14.70 -17.74
CA ASN A 19 14.56 -13.66 -18.19
C ASN A 19 15.89 -13.71 -17.43
N GLN A 20 16.24 -14.80 -16.77
CA GLN A 20 17.43 -14.98 -15.93
C GLN A 20 17.51 -13.99 -14.72
N LYS A 21 16.47 -13.21 -14.46
CA LYS A 21 16.40 -12.34 -13.30
C LYS A 21 16.17 -13.19 -12.05
N LYS A 22 17.17 -13.30 -11.20
CA LYS A 22 17.10 -13.96 -9.90
C LYS A 22 16.40 -13.01 -8.92
N VAL A 23 15.21 -13.37 -8.45
CA VAL A 23 14.38 -12.52 -7.60
C VAL A 23 14.52 -12.89 -6.12
N LEU A 24 14.62 -14.19 -5.82
CA LEU A 24 14.93 -14.69 -4.48
C LEU A 24 16.19 -15.54 -4.54
N ASN A 25 17.07 -15.38 -3.56
CA ASN A 25 18.37 -16.01 -3.54
C ASN A 25 18.63 -16.68 -2.19
N ASN A 26 18.49 -18.00 -2.15
CA ASN A 26 18.93 -18.84 -1.05
C ASN A 26 18.45 -18.37 0.33
N ILE A 27 17.12 -18.14 0.46
CA ILE A 27 16.50 -17.63 1.68
C ILE A 27 16.36 -18.75 2.70
N TYR A 28 16.88 -18.50 3.91
CA TYR A 28 16.75 -19.35 5.10
C TYR A 28 16.07 -18.52 6.20
N LEU A 29 14.82 -18.82 6.51
CA LEU A 29 14.03 -18.11 7.51
C LEU A 29 13.11 -19.08 8.25
N SER A 30 12.94 -18.87 9.55
CA SER A 30 11.93 -19.55 10.35
C SER A 30 10.95 -18.56 10.93
N PHE A 31 9.67 -18.90 10.88
CA PHE A 31 8.57 -18.04 11.28
C PHE A 31 7.88 -18.60 12.52
N PHE A 32 7.63 -17.74 13.50
CA PHE A 32 7.07 -18.12 14.78
C PHE A 32 5.55 -17.91 14.82
N TYR A 33 4.85 -18.75 15.55
CA TYR A 33 3.42 -18.60 15.77
C TYR A 33 3.12 -17.29 16.51
N GLY A 34 2.10 -16.57 16.06
CA GLY A 34 1.70 -15.28 16.63
C GLY A 34 2.59 -14.07 16.23
N ALA A 35 3.67 -14.28 15.46
CA ALA A 35 4.51 -13.21 14.98
C ALA A 35 3.76 -12.27 14.02
N LYS A 36 4.02 -10.96 14.12
CA LYS A 36 3.51 -9.94 13.21
C LYS A 36 4.69 -9.43 12.40
N ILE A 37 4.69 -9.71 11.10
CA ILE A 37 5.85 -9.50 10.23
C ILE A 37 5.45 -8.60 9.06
N GLY A 38 6.12 -7.45 8.95
CA GLY A 38 6.01 -6.58 7.78
C GLY A 38 7.10 -6.91 6.75
N ILE A 39 6.74 -7.14 5.49
CA ILE A 39 7.70 -7.34 4.40
C ILE A 39 7.86 -6.03 3.64
N ILE A 40 9.09 -5.56 3.54
CA ILE A 40 9.45 -4.35 2.81
C ILE A 40 10.52 -4.64 1.75
N GLY A 41 10.62 -3.78 0.76
CA GLY A 41 11.60 -3.88 -0.33
C GLY A 41 11.16 -3.11 -1.56
N LEU A 42 12.07 -2.90 -2.49
CA LEU A 42 11.79 -2.20 -3.75
C LEU A 42 10.72 -2.92 -4.58
N ASN A 43 10.08 -2.21 -5.48
CA ASN A 43 9.17 -2.83 -6.45
C ASN A 43 9.96 -3.80 -7.34
N GLY A 44 9.41 -5.03 -7.49
CA GLY A 44 10.09 -6.11 -8.19
C GLY A 44 11.17 -6.85 -7.38
N SER A 45 11.32 -6.58 -6.07
CA SER A 45 12.23 -7.33 -5.17
C SER A 45 11.76 -8.74 -4.84
N GLY A 46 10.52 -9.10 -5.22
CA GLY A 46 10.00 -10.45 -5.00
C GLY A 46 9.04 -10.60 -3.83
N LYS A 47 8.52 -9.51 -3.24
CA LYS A 47 7.59 -9.53 -2.10
C LYS A 47 6.38 -10.43 -2.36
N SER A 48 5.60 -10.14 -3.41
CA SER A 48 4.41 -10.94 -3.77
C SER A 48 4.78 -12.37 -4.23
N THR A 49 5.97 -12.56 -4.82
CA THR A 49 6.48 -13.90 -5.16
C THR A 49 6.73 -14.71 -3.89
N LEU A 50 7.37 -14.13 -2.89
CA LEU A 50 7.60 -14.76 -1.58
C LEU A 50 6.27 -15.15 -0.93
N MET A 51 5.27 -14.25 -0.94
CA MET A 51 3.93 -14.51 -0.42
C MET A 51 3.25 -15.69 -1.13
N LYS A 52 3.31 -15.75 -2.47
CA LYS A 52 2.74 -16.86 -3.26
C LYS A 52 3.44 -18.19 -3.01
N ILE A 53 4.74 -18.18 -2.75
CA ILE A 53 5.49 -19.39 -2.36
C ILE A 53 5.04 -19.86 -0.98
N ILE A 54 4.93 -18.97 0.02
CA ILE A 54 4.44 -19.31 1.35
C ILE A 54 2.99 -19.82 1.30
N ALA A 55 2.13 -19.19 0.47
CA ALA A 55 0.76 -19.61 0.26
C ALA A 55 0.62 -20.97 -0.49
N GLY A 56 1.72 -21.53 -1.01
CA GLY A 56 1.71 -22.78 -1.79
C GLY A 56 1.13 -22.64 -3.20
N ILE A 57 0.89 -21.40 -3.66
CA ILE A 57 0.35 -21.08 -5.00
C ILE A 57 1.47 -21.23 -6.06
N ASP A 58 2.63 -20.65 -5.79
CA ASP A 58 3.80 -20.81 -6.67
C ASP A 58 4.67 -21.98 -6.17
N LYS A 59 4.66 -23.06 -6.93
CA LYS A 59 5.44 -24.28 -6.65
C LYS A 59 6.73 -24.37 -7.49
N ASN A 60 6.96 -23.42 -8.38
CA ASN A 60 8.13 -23.42 -9.26
C ASN A 60 9.28 -22.59 -8.66
N PHE A 61 9.93 -23.12 -7.64
CA PHE A 61 11.10 -22.53 -6.97
C PHE A 61 12.08 -23.64 -6.55
N GLN A 62 13.30 -23.24 -6.20
CA GLN A 62 14.30 -24.13 -5.62
C GLN A 62 14.26 -24.00 -4.09
N GLY A 63 14.56 -25.08 -3.38
CA GLY A 63 14.49 -25.14 -1.93
C GLY A 63 13.13 -25.70 -1.44
N GLU A 64 12.85 -25.53 -0.17
CA GLU A 64 11.65 -26.09 0.47
C GLU A 64 11.00 -25.08 1.40
N VAL A 65 9.67 -25.16 1.53
CA VAL A 65 8.88 -24.50 2.58
C VAL A 65 8.20 -25.59 3.39
N VAL A 66 8.61 -25.71 4.65
CA VAL A 66 8.15 -26.78 5.55
C VAL A 66 7.23 -26.19 6.60
N PHE A 67 5.95 -26.55 6.54
CA PHE A 67 4.96 -26.20 7.55
C PHE A 67 4.88 -27.25 8.64
N SER A 68 4.70 -26.81 9.88
CA SER A 68 4.29 -27.70 10.96
C SER A 68 2.87 -28.22 10.68
N PRO A 69 2.57 -29.48 10.96
CA PRO A 69 1.27 -30.07 10.64
C PRO A 69 0.12 -29.41 11.39
N GLY A 70 -1.04 -29.34 10.74
CA GLY A 70 -2.30 -28.86 11.33
C GLY A 70 -2.54 -27.37 11.28
N TYR A 71 -1.69 -26.58 10.63
CA TYR A 71 -1.90 -25.14 10.46
C TYR A 71 -2.52 -24.77 9.12
N THR A 72 -3.41 -23.79 9.17
CA THR A 72 -4.12 -23.24 8.01
C THR A 72 -3.45 -21.97 7.53
N VAL A 73 -3.44 -21.75 6.20
CA VAL A 73 -2.87 -20.55 5.56
C VAL A 73 -3.96 -19.85 4.77
N GLY A 74 -4.14 -18.56 5.02
CA GLY A 74 -5.01 -17.70 4.24
C GLY A 74 -4.21 -16.63 3.53
N TYR A 75 -4.55 -16.32 2.28
CA TYR A 75 -3.84 -15.36 1.46
C TYR A 75 -4.78 -14.38 0.78
N LEU A 76 -4.55 -13.08 1.00
CA LEU A 76 -5.19 -11.99 0.28
C LEU A 76 -4.33 -11.64 -0.94
N GLU A 77 -4.82 -12.01 -2.12
CA GLU A 77 -4.18 -11.61 -3.39
C GLU A 77 -4.41 -10.14 -3.69
N GLN A 78 -3.51 -9.56 -4.49
CA GLN A 78 -3.64 -8.19 -4.97
C GLN A 78 -4.93 -7.99 -5.80
N GLU A 79 -5.30 -8.99 -6.63
CA GLU A 79 -6.55 -9.03 -7.38
C GLU A 79 -7.32 -10.31 -7.01
N PRO A 80 -8.16 -10.29 -5.96
CA PRO A 80 -8.85 -11.48 -5.50
C PRO A 80 -9.92 -11.92 -6.48
N LYS A 81 -9.94 -13.22 -6.76
CA LYS A 81 -10.98 -13.85 -7.57
C LYS A 81 -12.15 -14.22 -6.66
N LEU A 82 -13.29 -13.60 -6.89
CA LEU A 82 -14.55 -13.89 -6.22
C LEU A 82 -15.53 -14.49 -7.23
N ASP A 83 -16.50 -15.24 -6.75
CA ASP A 83 -17.54 -15.83 -7.57
C ASP A 83 -18.56 -14.74 -7.97
N ASP A 84 -18.61 -14.42 -9.25
CA ASP A 84 -19.50 -13.39 -9.81
C ASP A 84 -20.99 -13.74 -9.72
N ALA A 85 -21.34 -15.01 -9.45
CA ALA A 85 -22.70 -15.47 -9.30
C ALA A 85 -23.30 -15.17 -7.91
N LYS A 86 -22.46 -14.81 -6.94
CA LYS A 86 -22.82 -14.60 -5.53
C LYS A 86 -23.06 -13.14 -5.19
N THR A 87 -23.74 -12.92 -4.07
CA THR A 87 -23.86 -11.62 -3.40
C THR A 87 -22.66 -11.37 -2.48
N VAL A 88 -22.49 -10.12 -2.06
CA VAL A 88 -21.44 -9.74 -1.09
C VAL A 88 -21.58 -10.54 0.19
N ARG A 89 -22.80 -10.69 0.71
CA ARG A 89 -23.08 -11.44 1.93
C ARG A 89 -22.67 -12.92 1.79
N GLU A 90 -23.09 -13.59 0.72
CA GLU A 90 -22.75 -14.99 0.47
C GLU A 90 -21.23 -15.24 0.41
N VAL A 91 -20.48 -14.30 -0.19
CA VAL A 91 -19.01 -14.40 -0.22
C VAL A 91 -18.39 -14.20 1.16
N VAL A 92 -18.92 -13.26 1.97
CA VAL A 92 -18.40 -13.02 3.32
C VAL A 92 -18.73 -14.20 4.25
N GLU A 93 -19.92 -14.81 4.10
CA GLU A 93 -20.34 -16.02 4.83
C GLU A 93 -19.42 -17.24 4.58
N GLU A 94 -18.76 -17.32 3.40
CA GLU A 94 -17.75 -18.35 3.14
C GLU A 94 -16.61 -18.35 4.18
N GLY A 95 -16.30 -17.19 4.76
CA GLY A 95 -15.31 -17.09 5.85
C GLY A 95 -15.72 -17.79 7.12
N CYS A 96 -17.03 -17.99 7.35
CA CYS A 96 -17.61 -18.68 8.48
C CYS A 96 -18.36 -19.96 8.06
N ALA A 97 -17.94 -20.60 6.97
CA ALA A 97 -18.67 -21.72 6.34
C ALA A 97 -19.03 -22.84 7.31
N SER A 98 -18.16 -23.17 8.28
CA SER A 98 -18.44 -24.18 9.32
C SER A 98 -19.60 -23.77 10.22
N THR A 99 -19.62 -22.52 10.69
CA THR A 99 -20.70 -22.01 11.55
C THR A 99 -22.00 -21.88 10.77
N VAL A 100 -21.94 -21.43 9.51
CA VAL A 100 -23.11 -21.35 8.62
C VAL A 100 -23.70 -22.73 8.37
N ALA A 101 -22.86 -23.76 8.20
CA ALA A 101 -23.32 -25.14 8.01
C ALA A 101 -24.03 -25.67 9.25
N LEU A 102 -23.49 -25.41 10.47
CA LEU A 102 -24.12 -25.81 11.73
C LEU A 102 -25.48 -25.12 11.91
N LEU A 103 -25.57 -23.83 11.62
CA LEU A 103 -26.83 -23.09 11.72
C LEU A 103 -27.88 -23.61 10.72
N LYS A 104 -27.49 -23.89 9.48
CA LYS A 104 -28.39 -24.47 8.46
C LYS A 104 -28.89 -25.85 8.87
N GLU A 105 -27.98 -26.71 9.32
CA GLU A 105 -28.37 -28.05 9.80
C GLU A 105 -29.34 -27.99 11.00
N TYR A 106 -29.08 -27.03 11.93
CA TYR A 106 -29.98 -26.80 13.07
C TYR A 106 -31.36 -26.31 12.61
N GLU A 107 -31.41 -25.43 11.64
CA GLU A 107 -32.67 -24.90 11.10
C GLU A 107 -33.44 -25.96 10.31
N GLU A 108 -32.75 -26.78 9.51
CA GLU A 108 -33.36 -27.93 8.81
C GLU A 108 -33.96 -28.94 9.79
N ILE A 109 -33.28 -29.24 10.90
CA ILE A 109 -33.81 -30.12 11.95
C ILE A 109 -35.05 -29.50 12.60
N ASN A 110 -35.02 -28.19 12.91
CA ASN A 110 -36.19 -27.49 13.44
C ASN A 110 -37.40 -27.58 12.51
N GLN A 111 -37.17 -27.43 11.20
CA GLN A 111 -38.26 -27.57 10.21
C GLN A 111 -38.79 -28.98 10.15
N LYS A 112 -37.91 -30.00 10.15
CA LYS A 112 -38.30 -31.40 10.15
C LYS A 112 -39.09 -31.80 11.41
N LEU A 113 -38.71 -31.27 12.57
CA LEU A 113 -39.44 -31.51 13.83
C LEU A 113 -40.87 -30.95 13.83
N CYS A 114 -41.20 -30.06 12.90
CA CYS A 114 -42.58 -29.58 12.70
C CYS A 114 -43.41 -30.52 11.82
N GLU A 115 -42.82 -31.51 11.18
CA GLU A 115 -43.54 -32.49 10.35
C GLU A 115 -43.95 -33.73 11.16
N PRO A 116 -45.05 -34.39 10.80
CA PRO A 116 -45.43 -35.65 11.46
C PRO A 116 -44.38 -36.75 11.20
N MET A 117 -43.83 -37.32 12.27
CA MET A 117 -42.81 -38.38 12.19
C MET A 117 -43.03 -39.44 13.29
N ASP A 118 -42.29 -40.53 13.23
CA ASP A 118 -42.33 -41.53 14.28
C ASP A 118 -41.50 -41.14 15.51
N ASP A 119 -41.75 -41.82 16.66
CA ASP A 119 -41.14 -41.49 17.94
C ASP A 119 -39.60 -41.74 17.92
N GLU A 120 -39.11 -42.71 17.14
CA GLU A 120 -37.69 -43.02 17.05
C GLU A 120 -36.94 -41.97 16.24
N GLU A 121 -37.52 -41.48 15.15
CA GLU A 121 -36.96 -40.45 14.32
C GLU A 121 -36.97 -39.11 15.07
N MET A 122 -38.05 -38.78 15.77
CA MET A 122 -38.15 -37.62 16.64
C MET A 122 -37.06 -37.60 17.71
N ALA A 123 -36.84 -38.73 18.41
CA ALA A 123 -35.81 -38.83 19.44
C ALA A 123 -34.39 -38.57 18.88
N ARG A 124 -34.07 -39.14 17.71
CA ARG A 124 -32.76 -38.91 17.03
C ARG A 124 -32.56 -37.44 16.62
N LEU A 125 -33.60 -36.80 16.09
CA LEU A 125 -33.52 -35.39 15.68
C LEU A 125 -33.37 -34.47 16.89
N ILE A 126 -34.03 -34.77 18.02
CA ILE A 126 -33.88 -33.99 19.27
C ILE A 126 -32.46 -34.15 19.84
N GLU A 127 -31.90 -35.36 19.83
CA GLU A 127 -30.52 -35.58 20.26
C GLU A 127 -29.53 -34.80 19.39
N ARG A 128 -29.68 -34.89 18.06
CA ARG A 128 -28.85 -34.13 17.10
C ARG A 128 -29.00 -32.62 17.24
N GLN A 129 -30.20 -32.13 17.47
CA GLN A 129 -30.48 -30.72 17.75
C GLN A 129 -29.72 -30.23 18.99
N GLY A 130 -29.71 -31.04 20.06
CA GLY A 130 -28.96 -30.75 21.28
C GLY A 130 -27.46 -30.63 21.04
N GLU A 131 -26.89 -31.60 20.31
CA GLU A 131 -25.46 -31.56 19.93
C GLU A 131 -25.12 -30.30 19.10
N LEU A 132 -25.96 -29.96 18.13
CA LEU A 132 -25.77 -28.77 17.30
C LEU A 132 -25.89 -27.49 18.11
N TYR A 133 -26.84 -27.43 19.05
CA TYR A 133 -26.99 -26.28 19.94
C TYR A 133 -25.71 -26.04 20.75
N GLU A 134 -25.12 -27.09 21.35
CA GLU A 134 -23.86 -26.97 22.07
C GLU A 134 -22.70 -26.57 21.17
N GLN A 135 -22.61 -27.09 19.93
CA GLN A 135 -21.58 -26.72 18.97
C GLN A 135 -21.72 -25.27 18.52
N ILE A 136 -22.93 -24.78 18.24
CA ILE A 136 -23.21 -23.41 17.84
C ILE A 136 -22.89 -22.45 18.99
N ASP A 137 -23.25 -22.83 20.23
CA ASP A 137 -22.96 -22.03 21.41
C ASP A 137 -21.45 -21.92 21.67
N HIS A 138 -20.73 -23.01 21.49
CA HIS A 138 -19.26 -23.04 21.66
C HIS A 138 -18.51 -22.11 20.70
N VAL A 139 -19.03 -21.93 19.47
CA VAL A 139 -18.44 -21.03 18.46
C VAL A 139 -19.10 -19.66 18.42
N ASN A 140 -19.98 -19.33 19.39
CA ASN A 140 -20.81 -18.11 19.40
C ASN A 140 -21.59 -17.90 18.09
N GLY A 141 -22.05 -18.99 17.47
CA GLY A 141 -22.70 -18.95 16.15
C GLY A 141 -24.01 -18.19 16.13
N TRP A 142 -24.69 -18.02 17.27
CA TRP A 142 -25.93 -17.25 17.38
C TRP A 142 -25.77 -15.75 17.09
N GLU A 143 -24.56 -15.23 17.25
CA GLU A 143 -24.24 -13.82 16.96
C GLU A 143 -23.62 -13.62 15.57
N LEU A 144 -23.64 -14.67 14.70
CA LEU A 144 -22.96 -14.64 13.40
C LEU A 144 -23.37 -13.43 12.56
N ASP A 145 -24.66 -13.15 12.43
CA ASP A 145 -25.14 -11.98 11.66
C ASP A 145 -24.55 -10.68 12.16
N SER A 146 -24.50 -10.48 13.47
CA SER A 146 -23.92 -9.29 14.09
C SER A 146 -22.41 -9.19 13.87
N VAL A 147 -21.70 -10.33 13.84
CA VAL A 147 -20.26 -10.38 13.55
C VAL A 147 -19.99 -10.02 12.09
N LEU A 148 -20.80 -10.60 11.17
CA LEU A 148 -20.71 -10.31 9.73
C LEU A 148 -20.96 -8.82 9.44
N GLU A 149 -22.05 -8.25 10.00
CA GLU A 149 -22.39 -6.85 9.83
C GLU A 149 -21.29 -5.92 10.35
N ARG A 150 -20.79 -6.16 11.55
CA ARG A 150 -19.69 -5.37 12.13
C ARG A 150 -18.42 -5.41 11.27
N ALA A 151 -18.03 -6.60 10.78
CA ALA A 151 -16.86 -6.74 9.93
C ALA A 151 -17.05 -6.05 8.56
N MET A 152 -18.22 -6.20 7.96
CA MET A 152 -18.56 -5.54 6.69
C MET A 152 -18.64 -4.02 6.83
N ASP A 153 -19.18 -3.51 7.94
CA ASP A 153 -19.25 -2.06 8.20
C ASP A 153 -17.85 -1.47 8.45
N ALA A 154 -17.03 -2.15 9.24
CA ALA A 154 -15.67 -1.71 9.54
C ALA A 154 -14.79 -1.59 8.29
N LEU A 155 -14.92 -2.53 7.36
CA LEU A 155 -14.21 -2.50 6.07
C LEU A 155 -14.98 -1.76 4.98
N ARG A 156 -16.13 -1.17 5.32
CA ARG A 156 -17.01 -0.48 4.37
C ARG A 156 -17.27 -1.29 3.12
N CYS A 157 -17.60 -2.56 3.31
CA CYS A 157 -18.03 -3.42 2.23
C CYS A 157 -19.29 -2.85 1.55
N PRO A 158 -19.51 -3.14 0.26
CA PRO A 158 -20.74 -2.78 -0.44
C PRO A 158 -21.99 -3.38 0.21
N ASP A 159 -23.15 -3.01 -0.31
CA ASP A 159 -24.42 -3.55 0.15
C ASP A 159 -24.41 -5.08 0.16
N PRO A 160 -24.84 -5.75 1.24
CA PRO A 160 -24.83 -7.21 1.37
C PRO A 160 -25.53 -7.95 0.23
N ASP A 161 -26.62 -7.38 -0.30
CA ASP A 161 -27.45 -7.97 -1.35
C ASP A 161 -26.91 -7.66 -2.77
N GLN A 162 -25.89 -6.81 -2.88
CA GLN A 162 -25.29 -6.46 -4.16
C GLN A 162 -24.53 -7.64 -4.77
N SER A 163 -24.72 -7.85 -6.09
CA SER A 163 -23.97 -8.89 -6.82
C SER A 163 -22.50 -8.53 -6.95
N VAL A 164 -21.63 -9.51 -6.72
CA VAL A 164 -20.16 -9.38 -6.87
C VAL A 164 -19.75 -8.95 -8.28
N LYS A 165 -20.52 -9.31 -9.29
CA LYS A 165 -20.25 -8.98 -10.70
C LYS A 165 -20.12 -7.47 -10.97
N VAL A 166 -20.87 -6.63 -10.27
CA VAL A 166 -20.88 -5.18 -10.49
C VAL A 166 -19.89 -4.42 -9.62
N LEU A 167 -19.14 -5.10 -8.77
CA LEU A 167 -18.20 -4.49 -7.85
C LEU A 167 -16.94 -4.01 -8.58
N SER A 168 -16.46 -2.85 -8.19
CA SER A 168 -15.12 -2.36 -8.55
C SER A 168 -14.01 -3.24 -7.95
N GLY A 169 -12.79 -3.14 -8.49
CA GLY A 169 -11.64 -3.90 -7.97
C GLY A 169 -11.36 -3.65 -6.48
N GLY A 170 -11.47 -2.40 -6.03
CA GLY A 170 -11.30 -2.04 -4.62
C GLY A 170 -12.41 -2.61 -3.72
N GLU A 171 -13.65 -2.63 -4.18
CA GLU A 171 -14.77 -3.25 -3.45
C GLU A 171 -14.61 -4.76 -3.35
N ARG A 172 -14.27 -5.44 -4.43
CA ARG A 172 -13.94 -6.88 -4.43
C ARG A 172 -12.86 -7.20 -3.42
N ARG A 173 -11.84 -6.35 -3.33
CA ARG A 173 -10.74 -6.53 -2.40
C ARG A 173 -11.18 -6.40 -0.94
N ARG A 174 -12.01 -5.41 -0.61
CA ARG A 174 -12.57 -5.25 0.74
C ARG A 174 -13.42 -6.45 1.15
N VAL A 175 -14.26 -6.96 0.25
CA VAL A 175 -15.05 -8.17 0.48
C VAL A 175 -14.18 -9.41 0.70
N ALA A 176 -13.12 -9.58 -0.10
CA ALA A 176 -12.17 -10.67 0.06
C ALA A 176 -11.39 -10.59 1.38
N LEU A 177 -10.98 -9.39 1.77
CA LEU A 177 -10.31 -9.15 3.07
C LEU A 177 -11.26 -9.48 4.22
N CYS A 178 -12.52 -9.02 4.16
CA CYS A 178 -13.54 -9.32 5.17
C CYS A 178 -13.73 -10.82 5.34
N ARG A 179 -13.94 -11.56 4.24
CA ARG A 179 -14.03 -13.02 4.24
C ARG A 179 -12.80 -13.68 4.90
N LEU A 180 -11.60 -13.25 4.52
CA LEU A 180 -10.36 -13.84 5.01
C LEU A 180 -10.14 -13.59 6.51
N LEU A 181 -10.46 -12.41 7.02
CA LEU A 181 -10.36 -12.09 8.45
C LEU A 181 -11.33 -12.93 9.28
N LEU A 182 -12.54 -13.17 8.77
CA LEU A 182 -13.54 -14.03 9.42
C LEU A 182 -13.15 -15.51 9.42
N GLN A 183 -12.41 -15.96 8.43
CA GLN A 183 -11.89 -17.33 8.34
C GLN A 183 -10.85 -17.64 9.42
N GLN A 184 -10.17 -16.64 9.97
CA GLN A 184 -9.17 -16.73 11.03
C GLN A 184 -8.09 -17.82 10.83
N PRO A 185 -7.38 -17.86 9.68
CA PRO A 185 -6.33 -18.86 9.46
C PRO A 185 -5.16 -18.66 10.43
N ASP A 186 -4.40 -19.74 10.73
CA ASP A 186 -3.24 -19.69 11.62
C ASP A 186 -2.10 -18.82 11.06
N VAL A 187 -1.95 -18.78 9.74
CA VAL A 187 -1.05 -17.90 9.00
C VAL A 187 -1.87 -17.04 8.05
N LEU A 188 -1.87 -15.73 8.31
CA LEU A 188 -2.56 -14.73 7.53
C LEU A 188 -1.56 -13.96 6.67
N LEU A 189 -1.67 -14.12 5.35
CA LEU A 189 -0.82 -13.46 4.36
C LEU A 189 -1.60 -12.33 3.69
N LEU A 190 -1.12 -11.10 3.83
CA LEU A 190 -1.78 -9.90 3.33
C LEU A 190 -0.88 -9.14 2.34
N ASP A 191 -1.25 -9.13 1.06
CA ASP A 191 -0.52 -8.38 0.03
C ASP A 191 -1.20 -7.02 -0.19
N GLU A 192 -0.58 -5.94 0.28
CA GLU A 192 -1.06 -4.54 0.25
C GLU A 192 -2.47 -4.36 0.87
N PRO A 193 -2.72 -4.81 2.12
CA PRO A 193 -4.07 -4.81 2.69
C PRO A 193 -4.67 -3.42 2.91
N THR A 194 -3.84 -2.38 3.00
CA THR A 194 -4.25 -0.99 3.22
C THR A 194 -4.71 -0.27 1.95
N ASN A 195 -4.36 -0.80 0.76
CA ASN A 195 -4.78 -0.20 -0.50
C ASN A 195 -6.31 -0.20 -0.64
N HIS A 196 -6.86 0.91 -1.07
CA HIS A 196 -8.31 1.16 -1.23
C HIS A 196 -9.12 1.17 0.08
N LEU A 197 -8.46 1.15 1.25
CA LEU A 197 -9.09 1.42 2.54
C LEU A 197 -8.94 2.90 2.89
N ASP A 198 -9.93 3.44 3.58
CA ASP A 198 -9.78 4.77 4.20
C ASP A 198 -9.13 4.66 5.59
N ALA A 199 -8.69 5.80 6.13
CA ALA A 199 -7.95 5.84 7.39
C ALA A 199 -8.67 5.13 8.55
N ALA A 200 -9.99 5.29 8.69
CA ALA A 200 -10.74 4.65 9.76
C ALA A 200 -10.80 3.12 9.62
N SER A 201 -10.94 2.61 8.38
CA SER A 201 -10.89 1.17 8.12
C SER A 201 -9.48 0.61 8.33
N ILE A 202 -8.42 1.39 8.04
CA ILE A 202 -7.04 1.01 8.34
C ILE A 202 -6.83 0.92 9.85
N ASP A 203 -7.27 1.91 10.62
CA ASP A 203 -7.17 1.90 12.09
C ASP A 203 -7.87 0.68 12.70
N TRP A 204 -9.06 0.35 12.22
CA TRP A 204 -9.76 -0.85 12.67
C TRP A 204 -8.98 -2.12 12.32
N LEU A 205 -8.44 -2.21 11.10
CA LEU A 205 -7.64 -3.36 10.65
C LEU A 205 -6.39 -3.52 11.51
N GLU A 206 -5.68 -2.43 11.83
CA GLU A 206 -4.52 -2.43 12.72
C GLU A 206 -4.87 -3.01 14.10
N GLN A 207 -5.94 -2.52 14.73
CA GLN A 207 -6.41 -3.01 16.02
C GLN A 207 -6.79 -4.49 15.97
N HIS A 208 -7.48 -4.91 14.91
CA HIS A 208 -7.87 -6.30 14.69
C HIS A 208 -6.64 -7.21 14.57
N LEU A 209 -5.64 -6.79 13.76
CA LEU A 209 -4.41 -7.57 13.55
C LEU A 209 -3.49 -7.61 14.76
N GLN A 210 -3.47 -6.55 15.59
CA GLN A 210 -2.74 -6.57 16.87
C GLN A 210 -3.29 -7.65 17.82
N GLN A 211 -4.61 -7.83 17.84
CA GLN A 211 -5.30 -8.83 18.68
C GLN A 211 -5.34 -10.23 18.05
N TYR A 212 -4.97 -10.34 16.78
CA TYR A 212 -5.01 -11.59 16.04
C TYR A 212 -4.05 -12.62 16.65
N LYS A 213 -4.54 -13.82 16.98
CA LYS A 213 -3.74 -14.86 17.66
C LYS A 213 -2.72 -15.53 16.74
N GLY A 214 -3.04 -15.68 15.46
CA GLY A 214 -2.19 -16.31 14.47
C GLY A 214 -1.02 -15.43 14.02
N THR A 215 -0.18 -15.98 13.16
CA THR A 215 0.92 -15.29 12.52
C THR A 215 0.40 -14.41 11.38
N VAL A 216 0.79 -13.14 11.35
CA VAL A 216 0.44 -12.21 10.28
C VAL A 216 1.70 -11.85 9.51
N ILE A 217 1.64 -11.98 8.19
CA ILE A 217 2.70 -11.53 7.29
C ILE A 217 2.05 -10.56 6.31
N ALA A 218 2.44 -9.29 6.36
CA ALA A 218 1.88 -8.25 5.52
C ALA A 218 2.95 -7.60 4.64
N VAL A 219 2.66 -7.51 3.35
CA VAL A 219 3.39 -6.65 2.43
C VAL A 219 2.61 -5.35 2.34
N THR A 220 3.20 -4.22 2.71
CA THR A 220 2.57 -2.91 2.55
C THR A 220 3.61 -1.80 2.49
N HIS A 221 3.22 -0.70 1.88
CA HIS A 221 3.99 0.54 1.86
C HIS A 221 3.50 1.54 2.91
N ASP A 222 2.41 1.23 3.63
CA ASP A 222 1.88 2.03 4.74
C ASP A 222 2.79 1.89 5.97
N ARG A 223 3.52 2.95 6.26
CA ARG A 223 4.53 2.98 7.33
C ARG A 223 3.91 2.99 8.71
N TYR A 224 2.76 3.67 8.90
CA TYR A 224 2.02 3.65 10.17
C TYR A 224 1.49 2.27 10.47
N PHE A 225 0.93 1.61 9.46
CA PHE A 225 0.49 0.23 9.62
C PHE A 225 1.64 -0.69 10.05
N LEU A 226 2.81 -0.57 9.41
CA LEU A 226 3.99 -1.35 9.79
C LEU A 226 4.50 -0.99 11.20
N ASP A 227 4.40 0.28 11.58
CA ASP A 227 4.83 0.72 12.90
C ASP A 227 3.91 0.23 14.01
N ASN A 228 2.61 0.20 13.75
CA ASN A 228 1.59 -0.19 14.73
C ASN A 228 1.40 -1.72 14.83
N VAL A 229 1.53 -2.45 13.72
CA VAL A 229 1.21 -3.89 13.66
C VAL A 229 2.46 -4.77 13.74
N ALA A 230 3.55 -4.38 13.06
CA ALA A 230 4.70 -5.26 12.92
C ALA A 230 5.59 -5.29 14.18
N GLY A 231 5.91 -6.51 14.64
CA GLY A 231 6.96 -6.75 15.63
C GLY A 231 8.30 -7.18 15.00
N TRP A 232 8.26 -7.52 13.71
CA TRP A 232 9.41 -7.87 12.89
C TRP A 232 9.27 -7.26 11.49
N ILE A 233 10.37 -6.79 10.95
CA ILE A 233 10.47 -6.36 9.55
C ILE A 233 11.36 -7.34 8.79
N LEU A 234 10.84 -7.88 7.68
CA LEU A 234 11.60 -8.67 6.73
C LEU A 234 11.91 -7.80 5.50
N GLU A 235 13.14 -7.37 5.39
CA GLU A 235 13.60 -6.60 4.24
C GLU A 235 14.05 -7.54 3.11
N LEU A 236 13.43 -7.39 1.92
CA LEU A 236 13.90 -8.06 0.71
C LEU A 236 14.80 -7.11 -0.09
N ASP A 237 16.11 -7.35 0.01
CA ASP A 237 17.11 -6.61 -0.72
C ASP A 237 17.94 -7.56 -1.61
N ARG A 238 17.99 -7.28 -2.93
CA ARG A 238 18.77 -8.05 -3.93
C ARG A 238 18.56 -9.56 -3.89
N GLY A 239 17.34 -9.98 -3.55
CA GLY A 239 16.96 -11.38 -3.45
C GLY A 239 17.30 -12.04 -2.10
N GLU A 240 17.93 -11.34 -1.18
CA GLU A 240 18.17 -11.79 0.19
C GLU A 240 17.03 -11.34 1.10
N GLY A 241 16.67 -12.17 2.08
CA GLY A 241 15.70 -11.86 3.13
C GLY A 241 16.42 -11.53 4.43
N ILE A 242 16.37 -10.27 4.86
CA ILE A 242 17.06 -9.78 6.06
C ILE A 242 16.00 -9.49 7.14
N PRO A 243 15.94 -10.31 8.22
CA PRO A 243 15.00 -10.08 9.31
C PRO A 243 15.55 -9.02 10.27
N TRP A 244 14.69 -8.09 10.68
CA TRP A 244 14.94 -7.04 11.67
C TRP A 244 13.93 -7.14 12.79
N LYS A 245 14.36 -7.11 14.02
CA LYS A 245 13.47 -7.09 15.18
C LYS A 245 12.99 -5.67 15.46
N GLY A 246 11.69 -5.50 15.59
CA GLY A 246 11.04 -4.23 15.85
C GLY A 246 10.07 -3.83 14.75
N ASN A 247 9.50 -2.64 14.89
CA ASN A 247 8.58 -2.03 13.94
C ASN A 247 9.33 -1.25 12.84
N TYR A 248 8.61 -0.50 12.01
CA TYR A 248 9.19 0.25 10.89
C TYR A 248 10.19 1.32 11.35
N SER A 249 9.87 2.09 12.39
CA SER A 249 10.76 3.12 12.96
C SER A 249 12.06 2.50 13.48
N GLY A 250 11.96 1.39 14.21
CA GLY A 250 13.13 0.65 14.70
C GLY A 250 13.99 0.07 13.57
N TRP A 251 13.38 -0.44 12.51
CA TRP A 251 14.09 -0.87 11.30
C TRP A 251 14.85 0.30 10.64
N LEU A 252 14.21 1.47 10.54
CA LEU A 252 14.80 2.64 9.89
C LEU A 252 16.07 3.11 10.62
N GLU A 253 16.04 3.16 11.95
CA GLU A 253 17.20 3.50 12.77
C GLU A 253 18.34 2.49 12.62
N GLN A 254 18.01 1.19 12.70
CA GLN A 254 18.98 0.11 12.54
C GLN A 254 19.60 0.12 11.14
N LYS A 255 18.79 0.31 10.08
CA LYS A 255 19.27 0.40 8.69
C LYS A 255 20.19 1.61 8.51
N THR A 256 19.82 2.78 9.02
CA THR A 256 20.63 3.99 8.94
C THR A 256 21.98 3.80 9.60
N THR A 257 22.01 3.19 10.78
CA THR A 257 23.24 2.89 11.51
C THR A 257 24.13 1.91 10.74
N ARG A 258 23.52 0.86 10.17
CA ARG A 258 24.23 -0.14 9.36
C ARG A 258 24.82 0.49 8.09
N MET A 259 24.06 1.30 7.36
CA MET A 259 24.54 2.00 6.16
C MET A 259 25.72 2.93 6.48
N ALA A 260 25.65 3.67 7.60
CA ALA A 260 26.77 4.51 8.04
C ALA A 260 28.04 3.70 8.37
N MET A 261 27.88 2.50 8.93
CA MET A 261 29.00 1.59 9.18
C MET A 261 29.57 1.02 7.88
N GLU A 262 28.72 0.57 6.96
CA GLU A 262 29.10 0.06 5.64
C GLU A 262 29.83 1.14 4.83
N GLU A 263 29.36 2.39 4.84
CA GLU A 263 30.03 3.51 4.16
C GLU A 263 31.41 3.82 4.74
N LYS A 264 31.57 3.75 6.07
CA LYS A 264 32.87 3.88 6.72
C LYS A 264 33.82 2.74 6.34
N GLN A 265 33.32 1.51 6.26
CA GLN A 265 34.12 0.35 5.85
C GLN A 265 34.52 0.45 4.37
N GLU A 266 33.59 0.85 3.48
CA GLU A 266 33.85 1.04 2.06
C GLU A 266 34.85 2.17 1.82
N SER A 267 34.74 3.29 2.54
CA SER A 267 35.72 4.37 2.48
C SER A 267 37.13 3.92 2.91
N LYS A 268 37.23 3.10 3.97
CA LYS A 268 38.49 2.50 4.40
C LYS A 268 39.06 1.53 3.37
N ARG A 269 38.20 0.68 2.80
CA ARG A 269 38.55 -0.27 1.74
C ARG A 269 39.07 0.46 0.50
N ARG A 270 38.38 1.51 0.06
CA ARG A 270 38.77 2.32 -1.10
C ARG A 270 40.15 2.97 -0.88
N LYS A 271 40.39 3.56 0.30
CA LYS A 271 41.70 4.10 0.65
C LYS A 271 42.82 3.04 0.68
N THR A 272 42.45 1.82 1.08
CA THR A 272 43.42 0.67 1.07
C THR A 272 43.69 0.23 -0.36
N LEU A 273 42.68 0.10 -1.20
CA LEU A 273 42.81 -0.23 -2.63
C LEU A 273 43.64 0.82 -3.38
N GLU A 274 43.37 2.12 -3.17
CA GLU A 274 44.14 3.21 -3.76
C GLU A 274 45.65 3.09 -3.38
N ARG A 275 45.93 2.84 -2.10
CA ARG A 275 47.30 2.65 -1.60
C ARG A 275 47.99 1.42 -2.18
N GLU A 276 47.24 0.30 -2.28
CA GLU A 276 47.76 -0.91 -2.90
C GLU A 276 47.90 -0.75 -4.43
N LEU A 277 47.03 0.00 -5.09
CA LEU A 277 47.14 0.31 -6.51
C LEU A 277 48.35 1.18 -6.82
N GLU A 278 48.66 2.20 -6.00
CA GLU A 278 49.86 3.00 -6.11
C GLU A 278 51.12 2.10 -5.96
N TRP A 279 51.10 1.19 -4.98
CA TRP A 279 52.19 0.25 -4.78
C TRP A 279 52.33 -0.71 -5.97
N VAL A 280 51.27 -1.21 -6.57
CA VAL A 280 51.29 -2.05 -7.78
C VAL A 280 51.85 -1.29 -8.99
N ARG A 281 51.60 0.02 -9.09
CA ARG A 281 52.11 0.90 -10.18
C ARG A 281 53.57 1.29 -10.02
N MET A 282 54.16 1.13 -8.85
CA MET A 282 55.59 1.37 -8.65
C MET A 282 56.49 0.48 -9.54
N SER A 283 57.63 1.00 -10.00
CA SER A 283 58.54 0.31 -10.90
C SER A 283 59.07 -1.02 -10.31
N PRO A 284 59.48 -1.98 -11.17
CA PRO A 284 59.94 -3.29 -10.72
C PRO A 284 61.13 -3.27 -9.74
N SER A 285 61.98 -2.23 -9.79
CA SER A 285 63.10 -2.04 -8.86
C SER A 285 62.68 -1.70 -7.42
N GLY A 286 61.46 -1.19 -7.22
CA GLY A 286 60.87 -0.96 -5.90
C GLY A 286 60.07 -2.14 -5.34
N ARG A 287 59.86 -3.19 -6.12
CA ARG A 287 59.11 -4.40 -5.72
C ARG A 287 60.08 -5.48 -5.25
N HIS A 288 60.42 -5.50 -3.98
CA HIS A 288 61.15 -6.66 -3.45
C HIS A 288 60.30 -7.94 -3.52
N ALA A 289 60.99 -9.10 -3.76
CA ALA A 289 60.44 -10.41 -4.11
C ALA A 289 59.44 -11.07 -3.14
N LYS A 290 58.90 -10.35 -2.17
CA LYS A 290 57.93 -10.88 -1.16
C LYS A 290 56.47 -10.63 -1.46
N SER A 291 56.08 -10.39 -2.72
CA SER A 291 54.78 -9.75 -2.98
C SER A 291 53.69 -10.61 -3.61
N LYS A 292 53.85 -11.93 -3.79
CA LYS A 292 52.74 -12.80 -4.25
C LYS A 292 51.53 -12.76 -3.31
N ALA A 293 51.76 -12.75 -2.01
CA ALA A 293 50.69 -12.66 -1.01
C ALA A 293 49.94 -11.31 -1.04
N ARG A 294 50.67 -10.20 -1.32
CA ARG A 294 50.08 -8.86 -1.39
C ARG A 294 49.30 -8.62 -2.69
N LEU A 295 49.79 -9.16 -3.83
CA LEU A 295 49.05 -9.19 -5.08
C LEU A 295 47.77 -10.03 -4.96
N SER A 296 47.84 -11.22 -4.35
CA SER A 296 46.67 -12.06 -4.07
C SER A 296 45.69 -11.40 -3.11
N ALA A 297 46.16 -10.61 -2.14
CA ALA A 297 45.27 -9.82 -1.26
C ALA A 297 44.61 -8.67 -2.01
N TYR A 298 45.32 -8.00 -2.94
CA TYR A 298 44.73 -6.98 -3.81
C TYR A 298 43.67 -7.57 -4.75
N ASP A 299 43.98 -8.71 -5.40
CA ASP A 299 43.02 -9.41 -6.27
C ASP A 299 41.78 -9.87 -5.49
N LYS A 300 41.94 -10.33 -4.26
CA LYS A 300 40.80 -10.63 -3.36
C LYS A 300 39.97 -9.40 -3.07
N LEU A 301 40.60 -8.28 -2.71
CA LEU A 301 39.94 -7.02 -2.43
C LEU A 301 39.22 -6.43 -3.68
N MET A 302 39.77 -6.62 -4.87
CA MET A 302 39.14 -6.19 -6.14
C MET A 302 37.95 -7.08 -6.53
N ASN A 303 38.08 -8.41 -6.28
CA ASN A 303 37.03 -9.39 -6.66
C ASN A 303 35.93 -9.57 -5.61
N GLU A 304 36.08 -8.98 -4.42
CA GLU A 304 34.95 -8.89 -3.50
C GLU A 304 33.89 -8.00 -4.12
N ASP A 305 32.67 -8.55 -4.35
CA ASP A 305 31.53 -7.85 -4.92
C ASP A 305 31.25 -6.56 -4.14
N THR A 306 31.51 -5.43 -4.79
CA THR A 306 31.17 -4.12 -4.25
C THR A 306 29.66 -4.01 -4.35
N LYS A 307 28.96 -4.04 -3.22
CA LYS A 307 27.52 -3.72 -3.18
C LYS A 307 27.37 -2.35 -3.83
N GLN A 308 26.71 -2.31 -5.00
CA GLN A 308 26.44 -1.05 -5.67
C GLN A 308 25.68 -0.14 -4.69
N LYS A 309 26.19 1.08 -4.50
CA LYS A 309 25.49 2.11 -3.73
C LYS A 309 24.07 2.24 -4.28
N GLU A 310 23.06 2.18 -3.42
CA GLU A 310 21.74 2.70 -3.77
C GLU A 310 21.96 4.18 -4.10
N GLU A 311 21.78 4.56 -5.36
CA GLU A 311 21.78 5.97 -5.75
C GLU A 311 20.61 6.63 -5.02
N LYS A 312 20.91 7.69 -4.28
CA LYS A 312 19.86 8.48 -3.60
C LYS A 312 18.91 9.01 -4.68
N LEU A 313 17.68 8.53 -4.66
CA LEU A 313 16.66 8.96 -5.61
C LEU A 313 16.26 10.39 -5.25
N GLU A 314 16.36 11.34 -6.19
CA GLU A 314 15.94 12.73 -6.01
C GLU A 314 14.90 13.08 -7.08
N ILE A 315 13.67 13.41 -6.65
CA ILE A 315 12.64 13.95 -7.53
C ILE A 315 12.68 15.47 -7.45
N PHE A 316 13.01 16.12 -8.55
CA PHE A 316 12.94 17.56 -8.69
C PHE A 316 11.62 17.97 -9.33
N ILE A 317 10.83 18.78 -8.64
CA ILE A 317 9.59 19.36 -9.14
C ILE A 317 9.91 20.78 -9.63
N PRO A 318 9.76 21.07 -10.94
CA PRO A 318 10.03 22.40 -11.46
C PRO A 318 9.02 23.40 -10.91
N ASN A 319 9.50 24.55 -10.47
CA ASN A 319 8.64 25.64 -10.05
C ASN A 319 8.02 26.29 -11.29
N GLY A 320 6.70 26.34 -11.33
CA GLY A 320 5.96 27.10 -12.33
C GLY A 320 6.06 28.62 -12.12
N PRO A 321 5.23 29.41 -12.81
CA PRO A 321 5.17 30.84 -12.60
C PRO A 321 4.80 31.17 -11.15
N ARG A 322 5.25 32.33 -10.63
CA ARG A 322 4.96 32.75 -9.25
C ARG A 322 3.45 32.88 -9.05
N LEU A 323 2.94 32.26 -7.98
CA LEU A 323 1.54 32.38 -7.56
C LEU A 323 1.24 33.82 -7.10
N GLY A 324 0.03 34.30 -7.42
CA GLY A 324 -0.54 35.50 -6.84
C GLY A 324 -1.14 35.26 -5.45
N ASP A 325 -1.78 36.29 -4.90
CA ASP A 325 -2.42 36.22 -3.57
C ASP A 325 -3.62 35.25 -3.55
N VAL A 326 -4.37 35.17 -4.66
CA VAL A 326 -5.46 34.22 -4.85
C VAL A 326 -4.95 33.02 -5.61
N VAL A 327 -5.00 31.84 -4.98
CA VAL A 327 -4.66 30.57 -5.62
C VAL A 327 -5.94 29.89 -6.09
N ILE A 328 -6.68 29.24 -5.21
CA ILE A 328 -8.00 28.69 -5.48
C ILE A 328 -8.87 28.90 -4.25
N GLU A 329 -10.01 29.51 -4.45
CA GLU A 329 -11.01 29.76 -3.41
C GLU A 329 -12.31 29.07 -3.77
N ALA A 330 -12.90 28.38 -2.81
CA ALA A 330 -14.23 27.80 -2.90
C ALA A 330 -15.22 28.67 -2.11
N HIS A 331 -16.30 29.09 -2.75
CA HIS A 331 -17.31 29.94 -2.18
C HIS A 331 -18.66 29.18 -2.18
N ASP A 332 -19.05 28.70 -1.02
CA ASP A 332 -20.33 28.03 -0.74
C ASP A 332 -20.62 26.86 -1.70
N VAL A 333 -19.58 26.09 -2.03
CA VAL A 333 -19.64 25.04 -3.03
C VAL A 333 -20.37 23.82 -2.51
N SER A 334 -21.39 23.39 -3.25
CA SER A 334 -22.12 22.15 -2.97
C SER A 334 -22.13 21.24 -4.18
N LYS A 335 -22.12 19.93 -3.95
CA LYS A 335 -22.19 18.93 -5.01
C LYS A 335 -23.11 17.78 -4.65
N ALA A 336 -24.03 17.47 -5.57
CA ALA A 336 -24.92 16.33 -5.49
C ALA A 336 -24.96 15.56 -6.81
N PHE A 337 -25.21 14.25 -6.74
CA PHE A 337 -25.52 13.38 -7.87
C PHE A 337 -26.88 12.72 -7.65
N GLY A 338 -27.88 13.16 -8.40
CA GLY A 338 -29.26 12.77 -8.16
C GLY A 338 -29.68 13.15 -6.73
N ASP A 339 -30.27 12.23 -5.99
CA ASP A 339 -30.70 12.45 -4.61
C ASP A 339 -29.56 12.41 -3.56
N ARG A 340 -28.33 12.14 -3.99
CA ARG A 340 -27.17 11.94 -3.11
C ARG A 340 -26.34 13.20 -3.01
N VAL A 341 -26.36 13.85 -1.85
CA VAL A 341 -25.55 15.03 -1.58
C VAL A 341 -24.17 14.58 -1.08
N LEU A 342 -23.11 14.94 -1.80
CA LEU A 342 -21.74 14.65 -1.40
C LEU A 342 -21.28 15.61 -0.30
N TYR A 343 -21.42 16.91 -0.52
CA TYR A 343 -21.13 17.97 0.46
C TYR A 343 -21.88 19.25 0.13
N GLU A 344 -22.08 20.05 1.16
CA GLU A 344 -22.82 21.33 1.11
C GLU A 344 -21.98 22.45 1.73
N GLY A 345 -22.07 23.64 1.14
CA GLY A 345 -21.53 24.86 1.72
C GLY A 345 -20.03 24.85 1.95
N LEU A 346 -19.26 24.20 1.07
CA LEU A 346 -17.82 24.10 1.18
C LEU A 346 -17.15 25.45 0.93
N ASN A 347 -16.41 25.94 1.93
CA ASN A 347 -15.64 27.17 1.87
C ASN A 347 -14.19 26.90 2.28
N PHE A 348 -13.25 27.22 1.41
CA PHE A 348 -11.82 27.20 1.73
C PHE A 348 -11.04 28.11 0.77
N SER A 349 -9.83 28.52 1.20
CA SER A 349 -8.86 29.19 0.35
C SER A 349 -7.54 28.44 0.43
N LEU A 350 -6.97 28.06 -0.72
CA LEU A 350 -5.67 27.40 -0.76
C LEU A 350 -4.55 28.41 -0.48
N PRO A 351 -3.67 28.13 0.48
CA PRO A 351 -2.56 29.03 0.80
C PRO A 351 -1.49 29.00 -0.31
N PRO A 352 -0.90 30.13 -0.68
CA PRO A 352 0.30 30.15 -1.52
C PRO A 352 1.43 29.36 -0.85
N ALA A 353 2.11 28.49 -1.58
CA ALA A 353 3.17 27.62 -1.08
C ALA A 353 2.74 26.65 0.06
N GLY A 354 1.43 26.39 0.23
CA GLY A 354 0.92 25.38 1.16
C GLY A 354 0.71 24.04 0.52
N ILE A 355 0.77 22.99 1.34
CA ILE A 355 0.41 21.62 0.94
C ILE A 355 -0.86 21.23 1.70
N VAL A 356 -1.93 20.99 0.95
CA VAL A 356 -3.24 20.61 1.51
C VAL A 356 -3.47 19.12 1.34
N GLY A 357 -3.50 18.39 2.44
CA GLY A 357 -3.88 16.98 2.46
C GLY A 357 -5.41 16.82 2.43
N VAL A 358 -5.94 16.08 1.47
CA VAL A 358 -7.37 15.79 1.35
C VAL A 358 -7.63 14.38 1.84
N ILE A 359 -8.40 14.25 2.91
CA ILE A 359 -8.71 12.98 3.57
C ILE A 359 -10.22 12.73 3.64
N GLY A 360 -10.58 11.50 3.91
CA GLY A 360 -11.99 11.11 4.14
C GLY A 360 -12.36 9.80 3.47
N PRO A 361 -13.55 9.28 3.74
CA PRO A 361 -14.02 8.01 3.19
C PRO A 361 -14.04 7.96 1.67
N ASN A 362 -13.98 6.75 1.14
CA ASN A 362 -14.15 6.55 -0.30
C ASN A 362 -15.58 6.89 -0.74
N GLY A 363 -15.68 7.53 -1.90
CA GLY A 363 -16.97 7.94 -2.47
C GLY A 363 -17.53 9.25 -1.94
N THR A 364 -16.87 9.96 -1.02
CA THR A 364 -17.33 11.26 -0.48
C THR A 364 -17.13 12.44 -1.43
N GLY A 365 -16.53 12.23 -2.60
CA GLY A 365 -16.39 13.26 -3.62
C GLY A 365 -15.02 13.94 -3.67
N LYS A 366 -13.96 13.35 -3.10
CA LYS A 366 -12.59 13.90 -3.15
C LYS A 366 -12.12 14.13 -4.59
N THR A 367 -12.15 13.10 -5.43
CA THR A 367 -11.79 13.21 -6.86
C THR A 367 -12.74 14.14 -7.62
N THR A 368 -14.04 14.18 -7.23
CA THR A 368 -15.01 15.12 -7.81
C THR A 368 -14.62 16.57 -7.52
N LEU A 369 -14.11 16.86 -6.33
CA LEU A 369 -13.55 18.19 -6.00
C LEU A 369 -12.44 18.60 -6.98
N PHE A 370 -11.49 17.70 -7.25
CA PHE A 370 -10.42 17.97 -8.22
C PHE A 370 -10.96 18.23 -9.62
N ARG A 371 -11.93 17.44 -10.06
CA ARG A 371 -12.57 17.62 -11.36
C ARG A 371 -13.29 18.97 -11.48
N MET A 372 -13.91 19.46 -10.38
CA MET A 372 -14.54 20.78 -10.35
C MET A 372 -13.51 21.91 -10.37
N ILE A 373 -12.40 21.78 -9.62
CA ILE A 373 -11.28 22.75 -9.67
C ILE A 373 -10.71 22.88 -11.08
N MET A 374 -10.62 21.75 -11.81
CA MET A 374 -10.18 21.73 -13.20
C MET A 374 -11.23 22.21 -14.22
N GLY A 375 -12.45 22.48 -13.78
CA GLY A 375 -13.55 22.86 -14.67
C GLY A 375 -14.13 21.72 -15.52
N LEU A 376 -13.74 20.45 -15.23
CA LEU A 376 -14.25 19.26 -15.91
C LEU A 376 -15.65 18.86 -15.41
N GLU A 377 -16.02 19.32 -14.24
CA GLU A 377 -17.32 19.10 -13.60
C GLU A 377 -17.82 20.41 -13.03
N GLN A 378 -19.15 20.61 -13.04
CA GLN A 378 -19.76 21.81 -12.46
C GLN A 378 -20.25 21.54 -11.04
N PRO A 379 -20.11 22.46 -10.08
CA PRO A 379 -20.78 22.38 -8.79
C PRO A 379 -22.29 22.48 -8.96
N THR A 380 -23.04 21.91 -8.01
CA THR A 380 -24.51 22.05 -7.96
C THR A 380 -24.90 23.46 -7.53
N SER A 381 -24.16 24.06 -6.59
CA SER A 381 -24.25 25.46 -6.19
C SER A 381 -22.88 25.97 -5.74
N GLY A 382 -22.73 27.29 -5.65
CA GLY A 382 -21.48 27.94 -5.32
C GLY A 382 -20.52 28.06 -6.51
N THR A 383 -19.34 28.60 -6.27
CA THR A 383 -18.34 28.88 -7.31
C THR A 383 -16.92 28.65 -6.83
N PHE A 384 -16.04 28.32 -7.78
CA PHE A 384 -14.59 28.33 -7.57
C PHE A 384 -13.98 29.59 -8.22
N THR A 385 -13.13 30.28 -7.48
CA THR A 385 -12.28 31.34 -8.01
C THR A 385 -10.87 30.80 -8.16
N VAL A 386 -10.39 30.69 -9.41
CA VAL A 386 -9.02 30.27 -9.74
C VAL A 386 -8.20 31.47 -10.11
N GLY A 387 -7.06 31.67 -9.46
CA GLY A 387 -6.18 32.83 -9.69
C GLY A 387 -5.65 32.85 -11.12
N GLN A 388 -5.47 34.05 -11.67
CA GLN A 388 -5.04 34.26 -13.08
C GLN A 388 -3.63 33.71 -13.36
N THR A 389 -2.78 33.58 -12.34
CA THR A 389 -1.42 33.04 -12.44
C THR A 389 -1.34 31.56 -12.23
N VAL A 390 -2.46 30.89 -11.93
CA VAL A 390 -2.53 29.46 -11.63
C VAL A 390 -2.35 28.65 -12.90
N LYS A 391 -1.39 27.74 -12.87
CA LYS A 391 -1.17 26.70 -13.87
C LYS A 391 -1.33 25.35 -13.18
N LEU A 392 -2.44 24.67 -13.43
CA LEU A 392 -2.72 23.37 -12.83
C LEU A 392 -1.89 22.27 -13.50
N ALA A 393 -1.35 21.36 -12.68
CA ALA A 393 -0.84 20.07 -13.12
C ALA A 393 -1.57 18.98 -12.33
N TYR A 394 -2.14 17.99 -13.02
CA TYR A 394 -3.00 16.97 -12.43
C TYR A 394 -2.49 15.56 -12.69
N VAL A 395 -2.41 14.78 -11.63
CA VAL A 395 -2.16 13.33 -11.70
C VAL A 395 -3.48 12.60 -11.51
N ASP A 396 -3.99 11.99 -12.59
CA ASP A 396 -5.26 11.25 -12.62
C ASP A 396 -5.05 9.78 -12.19
N GLN A 397 -5.95 9.28 -11.37
CA GLN A 397 -6.02 7.87 -10.99
C GLN A 397 -6.40 6.94 -12.18
N GLN A 398 -7.12 7.45 -13.19
CA GLN A 398 -7.69 6.63 -14.29
C GLN A 398 -6.76 6.38 -15.50
N HIS A 399 -5.57 6.97 -15.55
CA HIS A 399 -4.50 6.65 -16.54
C HIS A 399 -4.88 6.62 -18.03
N LYS A 400 -5.88 7.40 -18.46
CA LYS A 400 -6.47 7.30 -19.81
C LYS A 400 -5.65 7.93 -20.94
N SER A 401 -4.55 8.63 -20.67
CA SER A 401 -3.87 9.47 -21.64
C SER A 401 -2.57 8.90 -22.25
N ILE A 402 -2.10 7.72 -21.81
CA ILE A 402 -0.85 7.15 -22.29
C ILE A 402 -1.12 6.15 -23.40
N ASP A 403 -0.44 6.34 -24.55
CA ASP A 403 -0.46 5.42 -25.68
C ASP A 403 0.20 4.08 -25.27
N PRO A 404 -0.53 2.95 -25.26
CA PRO A 404 -0.02 1.67 -24.80
C PRO A 404 1.10 1.10 -25.68
N GLU A 405 1.22 1.54 -26.95
CA GLU A 405 2.23 1.07 -27.89
C GLU A 405 3.57 1.77 -27.75
N LYS A 406 3.61 2.96 -27.14
CA LYS A 406 4.85 3.70 -26.90
C LYS A 406 5.62 3.13 -25.70
N THR A 407 6.94 3.29 -25.74
CA THR A 407 7.80 2.96 -24.60
C THR A 407 7.73 4.06 -23.54
N VAL A 408 8.11 3.71 -22.30
CA VAL A 408 8.23 4.67 -21.19
C VAL A 408 9.11 5.85 -21.60
N TYR A 409 10.25 5.55 -22.25
CA TYR A 409 11.16 6.58 -22.73
C TYR A 409 10.53 7.50 -23.78
N GLU A 410 9.84 6.95 -24.78
CA GLU A 410 9.19 7.74 -25.84
C GLU A 410 8.11 8.67 -25.31
N VAL A 411 7.34 8.22 -24.32
CA VAL A 411 6.28 9.02 -23.68
C VAL A 411 6.87 10.23 -22.95
N ILE A 412 7.96 10.05 -22.20
CA ILE A 412 8.59 11.12 -21.43
C ILE A 412 9.43 12.03 -22.33
N SER A 413 10.24 11.46 -23.23
CA SER A 413 11.17 12.20 -24.08
C SER A 413 10.46 13.00 -25.19
N GLN A 414 9.29 12.52 -25.64
CA GLN A 414 8.55 13.09 -26.77
C GLN A 414 9.44 13.31 -28.02
N GLY A 415 10.42 12.45 -28.20
CA GLY A 415 11.35 12.47 -29.34
C GLY A 415 12.59 13.33 -29.12
N THR A 416 12.83 13.86 -27.92
CA THR A 416 14.02 14.64 -27.58
C THR A 416 14.80 13.99 -26.43
N ASP A 417 16.12 13.82 -26.60
CA ASP A 417 16.97 13.25 -25.53
C ASP A 417 17.12 14.18 -24.32
N LEU A 418 16.91 15.47 -24.52
CA LEU A 418 16.99 16.51 -23.49
C LEU A 418 15.61 17.12 -23.28
N ILE A 419 15.10 17.03 -22.07
CA ILE A 419 13.84 17.64 -21.64
C ILE A 419 14.11 18.89 -20.80
N MET A 420 13.25 19.88 -20.93
CA MET A 420 13.27 21.05 -20.08
C MET A 420 12.47 20.79 -18.80
N LEU A 421 13.05 21.11 -17.66
CA LEU A 421 12.38 21.11 -16.35
C LEU A 421 12.59 22.52 -15.74
N GLY A 422 11.64 23.39 -15.94
CA GLY A 422 11.82 24.81 -15.65
C GLY A 422 12.96 25.38 -16.48
N ASN A 423 13.93 25.97 -15.81
CA ASN A 423 15.14 26.53 -16.44
C ASN A 423 16.30 25.53 -16.58
N ARG A 424 16.07 24.25 -16.26
CA ARG A 424 17.11 23.21 -16.30
C ARG A 424 16.88 22.27 -17.46
N GLN A 425 17.95 22.00 -18.20
CA GLN A 425 17.96 20.96 -19.24
C GLN A 425 18.46 19.66 -18.62
N VAL A 426 17.65 18.59 -18.70
CA VAL A 426 17.93 17.28 -18.09
C VAL A 426 17.84 16.21 -19.17
N ASN A 427 18.73 15.21 -19.10
CA ASN A 427 18.64 14.05 -19.96
C ASN A 427 17.38 13.24 -19.63
N ALA A 428 16.57 12.91 -20.66
CA ALA A 428 15.30 12.21 -20.49
C ALA A 428 15.46 10.84 -19.83
N ARG A 429 16.52 10.08 -20.15
CA ARG A 429 16.82 8.78 -19.52
C ARG A 429 17.16 8.93 -18.04
N ALA A 430 17.93 9.96 -17.67
CA ALA A 430 18.25 10.26 -16.28
C ALA A 430 17.02 10.71 -15.50
N TYR A 431 16.10 11.46 -16.14
CA TYR A 431 14.84 11.84 -15.52
C TYR A 431 13.94 10.63 -15.25
N VAL A 432 13.77 9.76 -16.25
CA VAL A 432 12.96 8.54 -16.13
C VAL A 432 13.52 7.58 -15.06
N ALA A 433 14.86 7.50 -14.95
CA ALA A 433 15.52 6.69 -13.92
C ALA A 433 15.17 7.12 -12.49
N ARG A 434 14.90 8.42 -12.27
CA ARG A 434 14.46 8.96 -10.97
C ARG A 434 13.09 8.45 -10.49
N PHE A 435 12.31 7.86 -11.40
CA PHE A 435 11.04 7.21 -11.10
C PHE A 435 11.16 5.68 -11.10
N ASN A 436 12.38 5.19 -10.85
CA ASN A 436 12.70 3.77 -10.77
C ASN A 436 12.44 2.97 -12.06
N PHE A 437 12.63 3.62 -13.24
CA PHE A 437 12.70 2.96 -14.53
C PHE A 437 14.15 2.94 -15.00
N THR A 438 14.85 1.82 -14.80
CA THR A 438 16.27 1.69 -15.12
C THR A 438 16.50 0.75 -16.29
N GLY A 439 17.51 1.02 -17.11
CA GLY A 439 17.95 0.14 -18.20
C GLY A 439 16.81 -0.32 -19.11
N ALA A 440 16.54 -1.62 -19.13
CA ALA A 440 15.51 -2.23 -19.99
C ALA A 440 14.08 -1.80 -19.65
N ASP A 441 13.80 -1.32 -18.44
CA ASP A 441 12.46 -0.89 -18.05
C ASP A 441 12.02 0.36 -18.80
N GLN A 442 12.96 1.21 -19.24
CA GLN A 442 12.68 2.40 -20.05
C GLN A 442 12.18 2.06 -21.46
N GLU A 443 12.55 0.89 -21.98
CA GLU A 443 12.14 0.40 -23.30
C GLU A 443 10.87 -0.46 -23.26
N LYS A 444 10.28 -0.68 -22.05
CA LYS A 444 8.99 -1.38 -21.93
C LYS A 444 7.87 -0.55 -22.58
N LYS A 445 6.98 -1.23 -23.30
CA LYS A 445 5.74 -0.62 -23.80
C LYS A 445 4.83 -0.28 -22.64
N CYS A 446 4.18 0.87 -22.68
CA CYS A 446 3.28 1.35 -21.63
C CYS A 446 2.10 0.42 -21.35
N GLY A 447 1.64 -0.31 -22.38
CA GLY A 447 0.59 -1.34 -22.22
C GLY A 447 1.00 -2.55 -21.39
N MET A 448 2.32 -2.80 -21.22
CA MET A 448 2.87 -3.93 -20.46
C MET A 448 3.25 -3.54 -19.01
N LEU A 449 3.06 -2.28 -18.63
CA LEU A 449 3.39 -1.80 -17.30
C LEU A 449 2.40 -2.34 -16.25
N SER A 450 2.93 -2.72 -15.08
CA SER A 450 2.13 -2.97 -13.90
C SER A 450 1.40 -1.70 -13.44
N GLY A 451 0.39 -1.83 -12.56
CA GLY A 451 -0.32 -0.69 -12.00
C GLY A 451 0.63 0.34 -11.37
N GLY A 452 1.55 -0.12 -10.52
CA GLY A 452 2.53 0.76 -9.87
C GLY A 452 3.54 1.39 -10.84
N GLU A 453 4.01 0.66 -11.88
CA GLU A 453 4.86 1.26 -12.92
C GLU A 453 4.10 2.34 -13.70
N ARG A 454 2.84 2.09 -14.01
CA ARG A 454 1.98 3.07 -14.70
C ARG A 454 1.76 4.31 -13.85
N ASN A 455 1.52 4.15 -12.56
CA ASN A 455 1.33 5.26 -11.63
C ASN A 455 2.58 6.15 -11.54
N ARG A 456 3.78 5.54 -11.44
CA ARG A 456 5.06 6.28 -11.47
C ARG A 456 5.29 7.04 -12.78
N LEU A 457 4.89 6.46 -13.91
CA LEU A 457 4.99 7.12 -15.21
C LEU A 457 4.06 8.34 -15.30
N HIS A 458 2.82 8.23 -14.81
CA HIS A 458 1.88 9.37 -14.75
C HIS A 458 2.40 10.48 -13.84
N LEU A 459 2.94 10.11 -12.68
CA LEU A 459 3.57 11.06 -11.78
C LEU A 459 4.73 11.79 -12.47
N ALA A 460 5.59 11.08 -13.19
CA ALA A 460 6.70 11.67 -13.94
C ALA A 460 6.20 12.64 -15.03
N LEU A 461 5.12 12.30 -15.73
CA LEU A 461 4.51 13.17 -16.73
C LEU A 461 3.95 14.45 -16.14
N ALA A 462 3.17 14.34 -15.07
CA ALA A 462 2.55 15.50 -14.43
C ALA A 462 3.57 16.44 -13.80
N LEU A 463 4.59 15.90 -13.15
CA LEU A 463 5.67 16.72 -12.56
C LEU A 463 6.54 17.41 -13.61
N LYS A 464 6.55 16.93 -14.87
CA LYS A 464 7.22 17.57 -15.99
C LYS A 464 6.49 18.83 -16.49
N GLU A 465 5.18 18.95 -16.26
CA GLU A 465 4.32 19.99 -16.87
C GLU A 465 4.51 21.42 -16.31
N GLU A 466 5.41 21.64 -15.36
CA GLU A 466 5.70 22.95 -14.78
C GLU A 466 4.47 23.68 -14.20
N GLY A 467 3.56 22.95 -13.58
CA GLY A 467 2.46 23.54 -12.85
C GLY A 467 2.93 24.25 -11.58
N ASN A 468 2.25 25.32 -11.19
CA ASN A 468 2.47 25.97 -9.90
C ASN A 468 1.41 25.59 -8.86
N VAL A 469 0.36 24.86 -9.28
CA VAL A 469 -0.59 24.17 -8.41
C VAL A 469 -0.68 22.70 -8.86
N LEU A 470 -0.27 21.81 -7.97
CA LEU A 470 -0.29 20.37 -8.20
C LEU A 470 -1.54 19.75 -7.57
N LEU A 471 -2.30 19.01 -8.36
CA LEU A 471 -3.41 18.20 -7.89
C LEU A 471 -3.00 16.73 -8.01
N LEU A 472 -2.75 16.06 -6.88
CA LEU A 472 -2.28 14.68 -6.83
C LEU A 472 -3.38 13.78 -6.25
N ASP A 473 -3.94 12.89 -7.08
CA ASP A 473 -4.99 11.95 -6.64
C ASP A 473 -4.38 10.57 -6.37
N GLU A 474 -4.26 10.22 -5.09
CA GLU A 474 -3.66 8.99 -4.57
C GLU A 474 -2.25 8.70 -5.14
N PRO A 475 -1.31 9.66 -5.09
CA PRO A 475 0.02 9.47 -5.65
C PRO A 475 0.86 8.42 -4.91
N THR A 476 0.44 8.04 -3.72
CA THR A 476 1.16 7.09 -2.85
C THR A 476 0.85 5.63 -3.16
N ASN A 477 -0.21 5.34 -3.93
CA ASN A 477 -0.61 3.98 -4.24
C ASN A 477 0.44 3.27 -5.11
N ASP A 478 0.80 2.04 -4.72
CA ASP A 478 1.72 1.18 -5.45
C ASP A 478 3.13 1.77 -5.69
N ILE A 479 3.52 2.80 -4.94
CA ILE A 479 4.86 3.41 -5.00
C ILE A 479 5.74 2.81 -3.90
N ASP A 480 7.00 2.48 -4.23
CA ASP A 480 7.96 1.99 -3.25
C ASP A 480 8.45 3.10 -2.29
N VAL A 481 8.92 2.69 -1.11
CA VAL A 481 9.33 3.60 -0.04
C VAL A 481 10.39 4.62 -0.46
N ASN A 482 11.33 4.25 -1.34
CA ASN A 482 12.39 5.16 -1.77
C ASN A 482 11.85 6.24 -2.72
N THR A 483 10.98 5.85 -3.67
CA THR A 483 10.30 6.80 -4.57
C THR A 483 9.36 7.71 -3.78
N LEU A 484 8.68 7.17 -2.76
CA LEU A 484 7.79 7.95 -1.91
C LEU A 484 8.56 9.02 -1.10
N ARG A 485 9.73 8.66 -0.53
CA ARG A 485 10.60 9.62 0.15
C ARG A 485 11.12 10.72 -0.78
N ALA A 486 11.51 10.34 -2.00
CA ALA A 486 11.95 11.32 -2.99
C ALA A 486 10.81 12.28 -3.39
N LEU A 487 9.56 11.78 -3.44
CA LEU A 487 8.37 12.61 -3.67
C LEU A 487 8.11 13.54 -2.49
N GLU A 488 8.22 13.06 -1.24
CA GLU A 488 8.11 13.88 -0.04
C GLU A 488 9.13 15.05 -0.07
N GLU A 489 10.41 14.73 -0.25
CA GLU A 489 11.49 15.73 -0.36
C GLU A 489 11.24 16.71 -1.52
N GLY A 490 10.71 16.22 -2.65
CA GLY A 490 10.35 17.04 -3.81
C GLY A 490 9.22 18.02 -3.52
N LEU A 491 8.17 17.58 -2.82
CA LEU A 491 7.03 18.42 -2.45
C LEU A 491 7.38 19.41 -1.34
N GLU A 492 8.18 19.04 -0.34
CA GLU A 492 8.71 19.95 0.68
C GLU A 492 9.51 21.12 0.07
N ASN A 493 10.23 20.88 -1.02
CA ASN A 493 11.02 21.89 -1.73
C ASN A 493 10.25 22.61 -2.85
N PHE A 494 8.98 22.27 -3.06
CA PHE A 494 8.16 22.87 -4.09
C PHE A 494 7.65 24.26 -3.66
N ALA A 495 7.94 25.29 -4.43
CA ALA A 495 7.56 26.67 -4.11
C ALA A 495 6.11 27.03 -4.48
N GLY A 496 5.36 26.10 -5.10
CA GLY A 496 3.96 26.25 -5.46
C GLY A 496 3.02 25.71 -4.39
N CYS A 497 1.74 25.58 -4.74
CA CYS A 497 0.72 24.95 -3.90
C CYS A 497 0.49 23.50 -4.35
N ALA A 498 0.36 22.57 -3.42
CA ALA A 498 -0.01 21.20 -3.73
C ALA A 498 -1.29 20.80 -2.98
N VAL A 499 -2.21 20.10 -3.66
CA VAL A 499 -3.38 19.50 -3.05
C VAL A 499 -3.29 18.00 -3.30
N VAL A 500 -3.22 17.22 -2.23
CA VAL A 500 -2.91 15.79 -2.30
C VAL A 500 -4.02 14.99 -1.64
N ILE A 501 -4.74 14.21 -2.42
CA ILE A 501 -5.63 13.17 -1.89
C ILE A 501 -4.75 11.97 -1.58
N SER A 502 -4.71 11.53 -0.33
CA SER A 502 -4.01 10.31 0.05
C SER A 502 -4.62 9.67 1.30
N HIS A 503 -4.50 8.37 1.38
CA HIS A 503 -4.81 7.57 2.57
C HIS A 503 -3.54 7.22 3.38
N ASP A 504 -2.35 7.55 2.86
CA ASP A 504 -1.08 7.40 3.58
C ASP A 504 -0.92 8.52 4.61
N ARG A 505 -1.23 8.17 5.86
CA ARG A 505 -1.20 9.09 7.01
C ARG A 505 0.21 9.62 7.28
N TRP A 506 1.22 8.76 7.16
CA TRP A 506 2.62 9.14 7.36
C TRP A 506 3.09 10.17 6.32
N PHE A 507 2.73 9.94 5.07
CA PHE A 507 3.01 10.87 3.99
C PHE A 507 2.36 12.23 4.25
N LEU A 508 1.07 12.25 4.59
CA LEU A 508 0.34 13.49 4.88
C LEU A 508 0.87 14.21 6.12
N ASP A 509 1.19 13.48 7.19
CA ASP A 509 1.72 14.07 8.41
C ASP A 509 3.05 14.78 8.19
N ARG A 510 3.85 14.26 7.27
CA ARG A 510 5.15 14.83 6.93
C ARG A 510 5.09 16.05 6.03
N ILE A 511 4.17 16.08 5.05
CA ILE A 511 4.16 17.14 4.04
C ILE A 511 3.03 18.15 4.19
N ALA A 512 1.88 17.75 4.75
CA ALA A 512 0.71 18.60 4.77
C ALA A 512 0.84 19.74 5.80
N THR A 513 0.54 20.95 5.35
CA THR A 513 0.42 22.14 6.19
C THR A 513 -1.03 22.42 6.57
N HIS A 514 -1.97 21.86 5.81
CA HIS A 514 -3.41 21.98 6.02
C HIS A 514 -4.09 20.67 5.68
N ILE A 515 -5.20 20.38 6.33
CA ILE A 515 -6.03 19.20 6.09
C ILE A 515 -7.43 19.61 5.66
N LEU A 516 -7.91 19.06 4.55
CA LEU A 516 -9.29 19.14 4.08
C LEU A 516 -9.95 17.77 4.30
N SER A 517 -10.73 17.66 5.37
CA SER A 517 -11.35 16.39 5.78
C SER A 517 -12.80 16.29 5.37
N PHE A 518 -13.14 15.25 4.62
CA PHE A 518 -14.50 14.85 4.30
C PHE A 518 -14.99 13.88 5.38
N GLU A 519 -15.82 14.35 6.31
CA GLU A 519 -16.18 13.58 7.51
C GLU A 519 -17.40 12.64 7.33
N GLY A 520 -18.00 12.61 6.15
CA GLY A 520 -19.30 12.00 5.91
C GLY A 520 -20.46 12.96 6.23
N ASP A 521 -21.71 12.49 6.11
CA ASP A 521 -22.93 13.30 6.32
C ASP A 521 -22.90 14.67 5.60
N SER A 522 -22.22 14.73 4.45
CA SER A 522 -22.05 15.93 3.61
C SER A 522 -21.22 17.06 4.28
N LYS A 523 -20.50 16.77 5.36
CA LYS A 523 -19.69 17.76 6.08
C LYS A 523 -18.23 17.68 5.64
N VAL A 524 -17.63 18.85 5.39
CA VAL A 524 -16.20 19.00 5.09
C VAL A 524 -15.60 20.03 6.04
N VAL A 525 -14.42 19.72 6.58
CA VAL A 525 -13.69 20.57 7.52
C VAL A 525 -12.34 20.94 6.91
N PHE A 526 -12.00 22.24 6.92
CA PHE A 526 -10.68 22.74 6.57
C PHE A 526 -9.92 23.08 7.86
N TYR A 527 -8.78 22.47 8.07
CA TYR A 527 -7.97 22.58 9.28
C TYR A 527 -6.55 23.01 8.92
N GLU A 528 -6.00 23.97 9.66
CA GLU A 528 -4.60 24.41 9.53
C GLU A 528 -3.75 23.62 10.53
N GLY A 529 -2.86 22.78 10.01
CA GLY A 529 -1.97 21.91 10.78
C GLY A 529 -1.67 20.61 10.07
N SER A 530 -0.84 19.77 10.70
CA SER A 530 -0.48 18.43 10.23
C SER A 530 -1.63 17.42 10.40
N TYR A 531 -1.45 16.22 9.84
CA TYR A 531 -2.41 15.13 10.00
C TYR A 531 -2.58 14.72 11.48
N SER A 532 -1.48 14.58 12.22
CA SER A 532 -1.51 14.23 13.65
C SER A 532 -2.21 15.28 14.50
N GLU A 533 -1.96 16.57 14.25
CA GLU A 533 -2.63 17.67 14.94
C GLU A 533 -4.14 17.69 14.66
N TYR A 534 -4.53 17.41 13.41
CA TYR A 534 -5.95 17.27 13.06
C TYR A 534 -6.62 16.10 13.80
N GLU A 535 -5.96 14.93 13.90
CA GLU A 535 -6.49 13.79 14.63
C GLU A 535 -6.67 14.08 16.12
N GLU A 536 -5.69 14.72 16.75
CA GLU A 536 -5.79 15.14 18.17
C GLU A 536 -6.94 16.12 18.38
N TRP A 537 -7.07 17.10 17.48
CA TRP A 537 -8.18 18.05 17.52
C TRP A 537 -9.54 17.34 17.37
N LYS A 538 -9.65 16.39 16.47
CA LYS A 538 -10.87 15.61 16.25
C LYS A 538 -11.25 14.75 17.47
N LYS A 539 -10.28 14.07 18.08
CA LYS A 539 -10.46 13.30 19.31
C LYS A 539 -10.92 14.18 20.47
N ALA A 540 -10.36 15.38 20.60
CA ALA A 540 -10.75 16.35 21.64
C ALA A 540 -12.21 16.84 21.49
N GLN A 541 -12.76 16.83 20.28
CA GLN A 541 -14.17 17.19 20.03
C GLN A 541 -15.17 16.05 20.30
N GLY A 542 -14.70 14.87 20.75
CA GLY A 542 -15.57 13.72 21.01
C GLY A 542 -16.12 13.05 19.77
N GLY A 543 -15.46 13.21 18.62
CA GLY A 543 -15.84 12.56 17.36
C GLY A 543 -15.77 11.04 17.46
N ASP A 544 -16.77 10.35 16.91
CA ASP A 544 -16.73 8.89 16.77
C ASP A 544 -15.61 8.49 15.81
N THR A 545 -14.67 7.69 16.29
CA THR A 545 -13.52 7.21 15.50
C THR A 545 -13.78 5.85 14.86
N GLN A 546 -14.96 5.24 15.13
CA GLN A 546 -15.27 3.94 14.54
C GLN A 546 -15.68 4.09 13.06
N PRO A 547 -15.22 3.19 12.18
CA PRO A 547 -15.61 3.22 10.79
C PRO A 547 -17.09 2.81 10.65
N HIS A 548 -17.89 3.71 10.10
CA HIS A 548 -19.28 3.42 9.73
C HIS A 548 -19.45 3.59 8.22
N ARG A 549 -20.43 2.88 7.65
CA ARG A 549 -20.84 3.13 6.26
C ARG A 549 -21.21 4.59 6.08
N VAL A 550 -20.72 5.20 5.00
CA VAL A 550 -21.01 6.60 4.69
C VAL A 550 -22.50 6.75 4.45
N LYS A 551 -23.19 7.48 5.33
CA LYS A 551 -24.58 7.91 5.12
C LYS A 551 -24.55 9.21 4.33
N TYR A 552 -25.38 9.30 3.29
CA TYR A 552 -25.54 10.52 2.51
C TYR A 552 -26.88 11.15 2.85
N ARG A 553 -26.89 12.47 2.98
CA ARG A 553 -28.15 13.19 3.04
C ARG A 553 -28.86 13.06 1.70
N LYS A 554 -30.21 12.86 1.76
CA LYS A 554 -31.03 12.98 0.57
C LYS A 554 -31.31 14.47 0.34
N LEU A 555 -31.29 14.89 -0.92
CA LEU A 555 -31.78 16.20 -1.31
C LEU A 555 -33.24 16.31 -0.82
N VAL A 556 -33.48 17.22 0.10
CA VAL A 556 -34.84 17.62 0.46
C VAL A 556 -35.19 18.74 -0.52
N GLU A 557 -36.22 18.51 -1.36
CA GLU A 557 -36.77 19.53 -2.26
C GLU A 557 -37.25 20.77 -1.48
#